data_f9c767bdd18f09f5691e76c6d9a8585d
#
_entry.id   f9c767bdd18f09f5691e76c6d9a8585d
#
_cell.length_a   1.000
_cell.length_b   1.000
_cell.length_c   1.000
_cell.angle_alpha   90.00
_cell.angle_beta   90.00
_cell.angle_gamma   90.00
#
_symmetry.space_group_name_H-M   'P 1'
#
loop_
_entity.id
_entity.type
_entity.pdbx_description
1 polymer ?
#
loop_
_entity_poly.entity_id
_entity_poly.type
_entity_poly.pdbx_seq_one_letter_code
_entity_poly.pdbx_strand_id
1 'polypeptide(L)'
;MGRAQNDLGIRTDILDCCPKADGMLMLIRSMAPQVIAVDEIGAREEICAIEYALHCGCKMLATAHGVSMEEMKKKPFFEQMIREKRFERYVVLGNEHHMGEILGIYDENGNRIFENVTI
;
A
#
# COMPACT_ATOMS: atom_id res chain seq x y z
N MET A 1 -2.03 -20.96 -7.87
CA MET A 1 -2.36 -19.54 -8.04
C MET A 1 -3.71 -19.23 -7.44
N GLY A 2 -3.88 -18.05 -6.92
CA GLY A 2 -5.12 -17.61 -6.33
C GLY A 2 -6.22 -17.31 -7.36
N ARG A 3 -7.42 -17.07 -6.87
CA ARG A 3 -8.58 -16.74 -7.71
C ARG A 3 -8.95 -15.28 -7.55
N ALA A 4 -9.23 -14.62 -8.66
CA ALA A 4 -9.82 -13.29 -8.62
C ALA A 4 -11.32 -13.41 -8.33
N GLN A 5 -11.82 -12.64 -7.37
CA GLN A 5 -13.25 -12.49 -7.10
C GLN A 5 -13.85 -11.36 -7.94
N ASN A 6 -13.00 -10.47 -8.44
CA ASN A 6 -13.36 -9.35 -9.31
C ASN A 6 -12.55 -9.44 -10.60
N ASP A 7 -13.01 -8.77 -11.64
CA ASP A 7 -12.27 -8.68 -12.89
C ASP A 7 -11.09 -7.74 -12.70
N LEU A 8 -9.87 -8.26 -12.84
CA LEU A 8 -8.63 -7.52 -12.58
C LEU A 8 -7.83 -7.22 -13.85
N GLY A 9 -8.31 -7.65 -15.03
CA GLY A 9 -7.60 -7.39 -16.27
C GLY A 9 -6.73 -8.55 -16.74
N ILE A 10 -6.06 -8.37 -17.86
CA ILE A 10 -5.44 -9.45 -18.65
C ILE A 10 -4.10 -9.93 -18.07
N ARG A 11 -3.29 -9.05 -17.51
CA ARG A 11 -1.93 -9.37 -17.06
C ARG A 11 -1.80 -9.27 -15.56
N THR A 12 -2.72 -9.92 -14.86
CA THR A 12 -2.74 -9.91 -13.40
C THR A 12 -2.58 -11.33 -12.87
N ASP A 13 -1.59 -11.52 -12.04
CA ASP A 13 -1.37 -12.76 -11.31
C ASP A 13 -1.83 -12.57 -9.87
N ILE A 14 -2.53 -13.56 -9.33
CA ILE A 14 -3.10 -13.49 -8.00
C ILE A 14 -2.53 -14.62 -7.15
N LEU A 15 -2.11 -14.26 -5.93
CA LEU A 15 -1.68 -15.19 -4.93
C LEU A 15 -2.63 -15.12 -3.75
N ASP A 16 -3.18 -16.29 -3.40
CA ASP A 16 -4.20 -16.40 -2.37
C ASP A 16 -3.78 -17.40 -1.31
N CYS A 17 -4.36 -17.30 -0.12
CA CYS A 17 -4.13 -18.25 0.98
C CYS A 17 -2.68 -18.32 1.46
N CYS A 18 -1.93 -17.21 1.35
CA CYS A 18 -0.55 -17.10 1.82
C CYS A 18 -0.41 -15.95 2.82
N PRO A 19 0.52 -16.05 3.80
CA PRO A 19 0.92 -14.87 4.56
C PRO A 19 1.42 -13.79 3.60
N LYS A 20 1.07 -12.54 3.86
CA LYS A 20 1.39 -11.43 2.94
C LYS A 20 2.87 -11.31 2.62
N ALA A 21 3.73 -11.36 3.64
CA ALA A 21 5.17 -11.20 3.45
C ALA A 21 5.74 -12.32 2.57
N ASP A 22 5.36 -13.57 2.84
CA ASP A 22 5.80 -14.72 2.05
C ASP A 22 5.27 -14.66 0.63
N GLY A 23 3.99 -14.27 0.47
CA GLY A 23 3.37 -14.11 -0.83
C GLY A 23 4.07 -13.05 -1.68
N MET A 24 4.41 -11.91 -1.09
CA MET A 24 5.13 -10.86 -1.78
C MET A 24 6.51 -11.33 -2.27
N LEU A 25 7.26 -12.00 -1.42
CA LEU A 25 8.59 -12.54 -1.79
C LEU A 25 8.48 -13.58 -2.90
N MET A 26 7.48 -14.44 -2.83
CA MET A 26 7.23 -15.46 -3.84
C MET A 26 6.91 -14.83 -5.20
N LEU A 27 6.04 -13.81 -5.23
CA LEU A 27 5.70 -13.10 -6.45
C LEU A 27 6.92 -12.43 -7.08
N ILE A 28 7.74 -11.77 -6.26
CA ILE A 28 8.94 -11.09 -6.74
C ILE A 28 9.92 -12.07 -7.40
N ARG A 29 10.16 -13.20 -6.74
CA ARG A 29 11.13 -14.19 -7.21
C ARG A 29 10.65 -14.99 -8.42
N SER A 30 9.36 -15.28 -8.48
CA SER A 30 8.80 -16.18 -9.48
C SER A 30 8.29 -15.47 -10.74
N MET A 31 7.73 -14.28 -10.58
CA MET A 31 6.98 -13.61 -11.64
C MET A 31 7.57 -12.26 -12.05
N ALA A 32 8.54 -11.74 -11.33
CA ALA A 32 9.20 -10.45 -11.58
C ALA A 32 8.17 -9.36 -11.93
N PRO A 33 7.20 -9.06 -11.05
CA PRO A 33 6.13 -8.14 -11.38
C PRO A 33 6.61 -6.70 -11.47
N GLN A 34 5.93 -5.90 -12.27
CA GLN A 34 6.17 -4.46 -12.33
C GLN A 34 5.49 -3.73 -11.16
N VAL A 35 4.30 -4.18 -10.80
CA VAL A 35 3.51 -3.61 -9.71
C VAL A 35 3.02 -4.75 -8.80
N ILE A 36 3.17 -4.55 -7.50
CA ILE A 36 2.59 -5.44 -6.49
C ILE A 36 1.49 -4.68 -5.76
N ALA A 37 0.29 -5.24 -5.73
CA ALA A 37 -0.82 -4.70 -4.97
C ALA A 37 -1.03 -5.55 -3.72
N VAL A 38 -1.06 -4.91 -2.55
CA VAL A 38 -1.19 -5.60 -1.26
C VAL A 38 -2.26 -4.91 -0.43
N ASP A 39 -3.16 -5.69 0.12
CA ASP A 39 -4.23 -5.18 0.97
C ASP A 39 -3.82 -5.23 2.45
N GLU A 40 -4.18 -4.19 3.19
CA GLU A 40 -4.02 -4.10 4.65
C GLU A 40 -2.60 -4.35 5.16
N ILE A 41 -1.66 -3.52 4.72
CA ILE A 41 -0.31 -3.59 5.29
C ILE A 41 -0.28 -2.97 6.70
N GLY A 42 0.64 -3.41 7.53
CA GLY A 42 0.81 -2.90 8.89
C GLY A 42 1.59 -3.84 9.80
N ALA A 43 1.85 -5.07 9.37
CA ALA A 43 2.61 -6.03 10.15
C ALA A 43 4.11 -5.84 9.96
N ARG A 44 4.87 -6.01 11.03
CA ARG A 44 6.33 -5.83 11.01
C ARG A 44 7.01 -6.74 9.99
N GLU A 45 6.51 -7.94 9.80
CA GLU A 45 7.05 -8.93 8.85
C GLU A 45 6.98 -8.44 7.40
N GLU A 46 6.10 -7.53 7.11
CA GLU A 46 5.91 -6.98 5.77
C GLU A 46 7.01 -5.97 5.39
N ILE A 47 7.68 -5.37 6.37
CA ILE A 47 8.70 -4.33 6.11
C ILE A 47 9.82 -4.85 5.20
N CYS A 48 10.37 -6.01 5.51
CA CYS A 48 11.46 -6.59 4.72
C CYS A 48 10.99 -6.93 3.30
N ALA A 49 9.77 -7.45 3.16
CA ALA A 49 9.20 -7.78 1.85
C ALA A 49 8.97 -6.51 1.02
N ILE A 50 8.46 -5.46 1.63
CA ILE A 50 8.27 -4.15 0.99
C ILE A 50 9.60 -3.59 0.50
N GLU A 51 10.61 -3.59 1.36
CA GLU A 51 11.94 -3.12 1.02
C GLU A 51 12.56 -3.91 -0.12
N TYR A 52 12.40 -5.23 -0.07
CA TYR A 52 12.91 -6.10 -1.13
C TYR A 52 12.22 -5.81 -2.47
N ALA A 53 10.90 -5.65 -2.47
CA ALA A 53 10.14 -5.33 -3.67
C ALA A 53 10.60 -4.01 -4.30
N LEU A 54 10.74 -2.97 -3.49
CA LEU A 54 11.18 -1.67 -3.96
C LEU A 54 12.62 -1.69 -4.47
N HIS A 55 13.49 -2.48 -3.83
CA HIS A 55 14.87 -2.69 -4.27
C HIS A 55 14.94 -3.38 -5.64
N CYS A 56 14.02 -4.31 -5.90
CA CYS A 56 13.93 -5.00 -7.19
C CYS A 56 13.30 -4.16 -8.29
N GLY A 57 12.96 -2.91 -8.01
CA GLY A 57 12.35 -2.01 -8.98
C GLY A 57 10.84 -2.16 -9.15
N CYS A 58 10.19 -2.96 -8.31
CA CYS A 58 8.73 -3.07 -8.32
C CYS A 58 8.11 -1.80 -7.77
N LYS A 59 7.00 -1.38 -8.37
CA LYS A 59 6.13 -0.37 -7.77
C LYS A 59 5.14 -1.07 -6.86
N MET A 60 4.67 -0.37 -5.84
CA MET A 60 3.75 -0.96 -4.87
C MET A 60 2.51 -0.11 -4.71
N LEU A 61 1.37 -0.78 -4.72
CA LEU A 61 0.08 -0.21 -4.36
C LEU A 61 -0.40 -0.96 -3.13
N ALA A 62 -0.56 -0.27 -2.02
CA ALA A 62 -0.93 -0.89 -0.76
C ALA A 62 -2.07 -0.13 -0.09
N THR A 63 -2.89 -0.84 0.66
CA THR A 63 -3.91 -0.24 1.51
C THR A 63 -3.57 -0.45 2.97
N ALA A 64 -4.10 0.41 3.82
CA ALA A 64 -3.94 0.30 5.26
C ALA A 64 -5.15 0.94 5.94
N HIS A 65 -5.46 0.47 7.13
CA HIS A 65 -6.51 1.07 7.96
C HIS A 65 -5.95 2.19 8.82
N GLY A 66 -6.69 3.29 8.87
CA GLY A 66 -6.35 4.41 9.73
C GLY A 66 -7.44 5.47 9.68
N VAL A 67 -7.41 6.37 10.63
CA VAL A 67 -8.40 7.45 10.73
C VAL A 67 -7.93 8.69 9.98
N SER A 68 -6.66 9.01 10.09
CA SER A 68 -6.08 10.20 9.46
C SER A 68 -4.58 9.99 9.23
N MET A 69 -3.99 10.84 8.39
CA MET A 69 -2.55 10.79 8.16
C MET A 69 -1.76 11.15 9.42
N GLU A 70 -2.26 12.07 10.22
CA GLU A 70 -1.64 12.47 11.49
C GLU A 70 -1.55 11.29 12.46
N GLU A 71 -2.60 10.47 12.54
CA GLU A 71 -2.61 9.28 13.37
C GLU A 71 -1.67 8.21 12.83
N MET A 72 -1.67 8.01 11.52
CA MET A 72 -0.80 7.02 10.89
C MET A 72 0.68 7.32 11.10
N LYS A 73 1.07 8.59 11.07
CA LYS A 73 2.45 9.01 11.33
C LYS A 73 2.97 8.61 12.72
N LYS A 74 2.06 8.38 13.67
CA LYS A 74 2.41 8.00 15.04
C LYS A 74 2.60 6.49 15.20
N LYS A 75 2.13 5.69 14.27
CA LYS A 75 2.28 4.23 14.32
C LYS A 75 3.69 3.85 13.86
N PRO A 76 4.42 3.01 14.61
CA PRO A 76 5.81 2.68 14.29
C PRO A 76 6.04 2.18 12.87
N PHE A 77 5.17 1.32 12.38
CA PHE A 77 5.27 0.78 11.01
C PHE A 77 5.25 1.91 9.97
N PHE A 78 4.26 2.78 10.05
CA PHE A 78 4.07 3.85 9.07
C PHE A 78 5.06 4.99 9.26
N GLU A 79 5.43 5.29 10.51
CA GLU A 79 6.50 6.24 10.79
C GLU A 79 7.79 5.83 10.11
N GLN A 80 8.14 4.54 10.19
CA GLN A 80 9.32 4.01 9.52
C GLN A 80 9.21 4.12 8.00
N MET A 81 8.07 3.77 7.42
CA MET A 81 7.85 3.85 5.98
C MET A 81 7.99 5.29 5.46
N ILE A 82 7.44 6.24 6.19
CA ILE A 82 7.51 7.67 5.82
C ILE A 82 8.93 8.18 5.97
N ARG A 83 9.59 7.88 7.08
CA ARG A 83 10.96 8.31 7.35
C ARG A 83 11.94 7.80 6.29
N GLU A 84 11.77 6.56 5.86
CA GLU A 84 12.60 5.92 4.85
C GLU A 84 12.14 6.22 3.42
N LYS A 85 11.08 6.99 3.25
CA LYS A 85 10.52 7.39 1.95
C LYS A 85 10.21 6.19 1.05
N ARG A 86 9.56 5.17 1.61
CA ARG A 86 9.25 3.94 0.88
C ARG A 86 8.12 4.10 -0.12
N PHE A 87 7.19 5.03 0.13
CA PHE A 87 6.08 5.32 -0.76
C PHE A 87 6.16 6.76 -1.26
N GLU A 88 5.84 6.94 -2.53
CA GLU A 88 5.89 8.27 -3.15
C GLU A 88 4.64 9.10 -2.81
N ARG A 89 3.52 8.45 -2.58
CA ARG A 89 2.24 9.12 -2.32
C ARG A 89 1.43 8.35 -1.30
N TYR A 90 0.70 9.09 -0.49
CA TYR A 90 -0.29 8.56 0.45
C TYR A 90 -1.62 9.22 0.12
N VAL A 91 -2.66 8.41 -0.07
CA VAL A 91 -3.98 8.90 -0.39
C VAL A 91 -4.92 8.52 0.75
N VAL A 92 -5.56 9.50 1.36
CA VAL A 92 -6.54 9.27 2.42
C VAL A 92 -7.92 9.28 1.79
N LEU A 93 -8.62 8.16 1.96
CA LEU A 93 -9.99 7.99 1.46
C LEU A 93 -11.00 8.23 2.57
N GLY A 94 -12.19 8.67 2.17
CA GLY A 94 -13.27 8.92 3.10
C GLY A 94 -13.84 7.64 3.71
N ASN A 95 -14.49 7.81 4.85
CA ASN A 95 -15.16 6.74 5.59
C ASN A 95 -16.69 6.75 5.31
N GLU A 96 -17.48 6.29 6.27
CA GLU A 96 -18.92 6.06 6.13
C GLU A 96 -19.72 7.17 5.43
N HIS A 97 -19.38 8.43 5.67
CA HIS A 97 -20.10 9.57 5.09
C HIS A 97 -19.53 10.04 3.76
N HIS A 98 -18.31 9.64 3.44
CA HIS A 98 -17.56 10.10 2.27
C HIS A 98 -16.89 8.95 1.53
N MET A 99 -17.54 7.80 1.50
CA MET A 99 -16.98 6.60 0.87
C MET A 99 -16.54 6.84 -0.58
N GLY A 100 -15.30 6.48 -0.88
CA GLY A 100 -14.75 6.63 -2.21
C GLY A 100 -14.23 8.02 -2.54
N GLU A 101 -14.43 8.98 -1.66
CA GLU A 101 -13.89 10.33 -1.86
C GLU A 101 -12.44 10.41 -1.42
N ILE A 102 -11.64 11.17 -2.16
CA ILE A 102 -10.27 11.47 -1.74
C ILE A 102 -10.32 12.66 -0.80
N LEU A 103 -9.93 12.44 0.45
CA LEU A 103 -9.89 13.50 1.47
C LEU A 103 -8.57 14.27 1.44
N GLY A 104 -7.49 13.62 1.07
CA GLY A 104 -6.20 14.27 0.99
C GLY A 104 -5.18 13.40 0.28
N ILE A 105 -4.17 14.04 -0.29
CA ILE A 105 -3.02 13.38 -0.90
C ILE A 105 -1.77 13.97 -0.26
N TYR A 106 -0.82 13.10 0.08
CA TYR A 106 0.40 13.46 0.78
C TYR A 106 1.61 12.97 -0.02
N ASP A 107 2.72 13.70 0.07
CA ASP A 107 3.96 13.32 -0.61
C ASP A 107 4.74 12.26 0.16
N GLU A 108 5.94 11.95 -0.30
CA GLU A 108 6.83 10.95 0.30
C GLU A 108 7.27 11.30 1.73
N ASN A 109 7.18 12.56 2.10
CA ASN A 109 7.52 13.03 3.46
C ASN A 109 6.30 13.09 4.37
N GLY A 110 5.12 12.73 3.84
CA GLY A 110 3.87 12.83 4.59
C GLY A 110 3.33 14.25 4.68
N ASN A 111 3.76 15.14 3.81
CA ASN A 111 3.26 16.50 3.74
C ASN A 111 2.10 16.58 2.75
N ARG A 112 1.06 17.33 3.14
CA ARG A 112 -0.14 17.44 2.32
C ARG A 112 0.14 18.23 1.04
N ILE A 113 -0.25 17.65 -0.10
CA ILE A 113 -0.17 18.31 -1.41
C ILE A 113 -1.54 18.54 -2.03
N PHE A 114 -2.58 17.90 -1.51
CA PHE A 114 -3.96 18.08 -1.95
C PHE A 114 -4.91 17.88 -0.79
N GLU A 115 -5.91 18.71 -0.68
CA GLU A 115 -6.98 18.59 0.30
C GLU A 115 -8.33 18.81 -0.39
N ASN A 116 -9.23 17.86 -0.20
CA ASN A 116 -10.60 18.02 -0.68
C ASN A 116 -11.39 18.84 0.34
N VAL A 117 -11.69 20.08 -0.02
CA VAL A 117 -12.49 20.94 0.80
C VAL A 117 -13.96 20.77 0.39
N THR A 118 -14.69 20.04 1.22
CA THR A 118 -16.15 19.92 1.04
C THR A 118 -16.81 21.13 1.67
N ILE A 119 -17.44 21.91 0.87
CA ILE A 119 -18.23 23.06 1.34
C ILE A 119 -19.63 22.57 1.74
#